data_6c48569629561060eb998f5d0875bd1b
#
_entry.id   6c48569629561060eb998f5d0875bd1b
#
_cell.length_a   1.000
_cell.length_b   1.000
_cell.length_c   1.000
_cell.angle_alpha   90.00
_cell.angle_beta   90.00
_cell.angle_gamma   90.00
#
_symmetry.space_group_name_H-M   'P 1'
#
loop_
_entity.id
_entity.type
_entity.pdbx_description
1 polymer ?
#
loop_
_entity_poly.entity_id
_entity_poly.type
_entity_poly.pdbx_seq_one_letter_code
_entity_poly.pdbx_strand_id
1 'polypeptide(L)'
;MRRRERALCFTAAAVPVLQLCPGLGWLPAVAGGACAALLLYICTRLLGPKGLSEAARWPAGRVASALLAAALAGLAVWSARQGEYAFPQTAGKPLPAVLLLILAWAAVRRGREVPARCAGVLLPILAALCGSVLAFSLPQTRLAWLRPTWSTPKALRACGALLLPGAVLCLPSSEERKGVPVSALAAALAAAVTAAVTAGTLSPALAQGPDAFWSLSRSVSVLGVVRRFEALVSAALLIGSFSLSALLLNAARCMLDRLAPNKANQLCELALPILLALACLPGADLLSVCGAAAMIGGVFCVLIQRAGGKNRSKK
;
A
#
# COMPACT_ATOMS: atom_id res chain seq x y z
N MET A 1 14.10 12.98 10.01
CA MET A 1 13.96 12.04 8.89
C MET A 1 13.13 10.83 9.27
N ARG A 2 13.43 10.13 10.38
CA ARG A 2 12.70 8.92 10.87
C ARG A 2 11.17 9.04 10.98
N ARG A 3 10.64 10.20 11.34
CA ARG A 3 9.19 10.43 11.47
C ARG A 3 8.44 10.43 10.13
N ARG A 4 9.07 10.96 9.07
CA ARG A 4 8.44 11.19 7.76
C ARG A 4 8.23 9.92 6.95
N GLU A 5 9.17 8.97 6.99
CA GLU A 5 9.02 7.68 6.28
C GLU A 5 8.03 6.76 6.98
N ARG A 6 7.95 6.80 8.32
CA ARG A 6 6.85 6.14 9.03
C ARG A 6 5.50 6.71 8.60
N ALA A 7 5.39 8.04 8.50
CA ALA A 7 4.18 8.68 8.00
C ALA A 7 3.83 8.18 6.59
N LEU A 8 4.83 8.01 5.70
CA LEU A 8 4.60 7.47 4.36
C LEU A 8 4.08 6.03 4.40
N CYS A 9 4.63 5.16 5.27
CA CYS A 9 4.12 3.80 5.45
C CYS A 9 2.67 3.79 5.94
N PHE A 10 2.33 4.63 6.91
CA PHE A 10 0.97 4.70 7.45
C PHE A 10 -0.03 5.25 6.43
N THR A 11 0.31 6.34 5.72
CA THR A 11 -0.57 6.90 4.68
C THR A 11 -0.73 5.96 3.50
N ALA A 12 0.33 5.24 3.12
CA ALA A 12 0.27 4.22 2.07
C ALA A 12 -0.58 3.01 2.48
N ALA A 13 -0.64 2.68 3.77
CA ALA A 13 -1.48 1.60 4.27
C ALA A 13 -2.98 1.92 4.22
N ALA A 14 -3.37 3.19 4.01
CA ALA A 14 -4.78 3.59 3.97
C ALA A 14 -5.58 2.84 2.90
N VAL A 15 -5.03 2.64 1.70
CA VAL A 15 -5.72 1.90 0.63
C VAL A 15 -6.02 0.47 1.04
N PRO A 16 -5.04 -0.36 1.47
CA PRO A 16 -5.33 -1.69 1.98
C PRO A 16 -6.33 -1.70 3.13
N VAL A 17 -6.18 -0.78 4.08
CA VAL A 17 -7.02 -0.70 5.28
C VAL A 17 -8.47 -0.34 4.97
N LEU A 18 -8.68 0.69 4.14
CA LEU A 18 -10.02 1.24 3.90
C LEU A 18 -10.79 0.51 2.80
N GLN A 19 -10.10 -0.02 1.82
CA GLN A 19 -10.75 -0.55 0.62
C GLN A 19 -10.71 -2.08 0.53
N LEU A 20 -9.58 -2.70 0.82
CA LEU A 20 -9.44 -4.14 0.64
C LEU A 20 -9.89 -4.93 1.88
N CYS A 21 -9.44 -4.51 3.07
CA CYS A 21 -9.69 -5.28 4.30
C CYS A 21 -11.15 -5.32 4.74
N PRO A 22 -11.98 -4.26 4.61
CA PRO A 22 -13.37 -4.32 5.05
C PRO A 22 -14.17 -5.45 4.40
N GLY A 23 -14.00 -5.66 3.08
CA GLY A 23 -14.67 -6.72 2.34
C GLY A 23 -14.18 -8.14 2.64
N LEU A 24 -13.03 -8.29 3.31
CA LEU A 24 -12.46 -9.59 3.66
C LEU A 24 -12.97 -10.15 4.99
N GLY A 25 -13.50 -9.28 5.85
CA GLY A 25 -13.90 -9.59 7.22
C GLY A 25 -12.77 -9.38 8.24
N TRP A 26 -13.15 -9.16 9.51
CA TRP A 26 -12.21 -8.76 10.56
C TRP A 26 -11.21 -9.86 10.93
N LEU A 27 -11.63 -11.13 11.00
CA LEU A 27 -10.74 -12.24 11.39
C LEU A 27 -9.65 -12.52 10.32
N PRO A 28 -9.97 -12.64 9.02
CA PRO A 28 -8.97 -12.67 7.96
C PRO A 28 -8.05 -11.44 7.92
N ALA A 29 -8.57 -10.24 8.24
CA ALA A 29 -7.76 -9.02 8.30
C ALA A 29 -6.73 -9.06 9.44
N VAL A 30 -7.11 -9.55 10.63
CA VAL A 30 -6.20 -9.76 11.77
C VAL A 30 -5.11 -10.77 11.41
N ALA A 31 -5.51 -11.95 10.92
CA ALA A 31 -4.56 -13.02 10.61
C ALA A 31 -3.62 -12.65 9.46
N GLY A 32 -4.16 -12.08 8.38
CA GLY A 32 -3.35 -11.61 7.26
C GLY A 32 -2.42 -10.46 7.65
N GLY A 33 -2.88 -9.55 8.50
CA GLY A 33 -2.08 -8.46 9.03
C GLY A 33 -0.95 -8.93 9.94
N ALA A 34 -1.21 -9.89 10.83
CA ALA A 34 -0.18 -10.48 11.68
C ALA A 34 0.88 -11.22 10.83
N CYS A 35 0.44 -11.96 9.80
CA CYS A 35 1.33 -12.62 8.86
C CYS A 35 2.18 -11.59 8.09
N ALA A 36 1.59 -10.52 7.57
CA ALA A 36 2.31 -9.45 6.89
C ALA A 36 3.35 -8.77 7.79
N ALA A 37 2.98 -8.45 9.04
CA ALA A 37 3.89 -7.85 10.01
C ALA A 37 5.07 -8.78 10.35
N LEU A 38 4.80 -10.09 10.51
CA LEU A 38 5.84 -11.10 10.74
C LEU A 38 6.79 -11.22 9.54
N LEU A 39 6.26 -11.29 8.32
CA LEU A 39 7.05 -11.35 7.10
C LEU A 39 7.94 -10.12 6.95
N LEU A 40 7.38 -8.92 7.18
CA LEU A 40 8.15 -7.67 7.14
C LEU A 40 9.22 -7.62 8.24
N TYR A 41 8.93 -8.14 9.43
CA TYR A 41 9.92 -8.28 10.50
C TYR A 41 11.07 -9.21 10.09
N ILE A 42 10.75 -10.37 9.53
CA ILE A 42 11.75 -11.31 9.02
C ILE A 42 12.59 -10.66 7.91
N CYS A 43 11.94 -10.01 6.93
CA CYS A 43 12.63 -9.30 5.85
C CYS A 43 13.56 -8.20 6.39
N THR A 44 13.14 -7.41 7.37
CA THR A 44 13.99 -6.37 7.97
C THR A 44 15.21 -6.95 8.67
N ARG A 45 15.07 -8.11 9.34
CA ARG A 45 16.17 -8.82 10.00
C ARG A 45 17.14 -9.45 8.99
N LEU A 46 16.62 -10.03 7.91
CA LEU A 46 17.43 -10.66 6.87
C LEU A 46 18.22 -9.66 6.02
N LEU A 47 17.63 -8.49 5.72
CA LEU A 47 18.26 -7.47 4.88
C LEU A 47 19.45 -6.77 5.55
N GLY A 48 19.52 -6.76 6.87
CA GLY A 48 20.59 -6.09 7.61
C GLY A 48 20.66 -4.58 7.33
N PRO A 49 21.74 -3.90 7.71
CA PRO A 49 21.88 -2.45 7.56
C PRO A 49 21.98 -1.96 6.11
N LYS A 50 22.46 -2.80 5.19
CA LYS A 50 22.70 -2.41 3.79
C LYS A 50 21.48 -2.50 2.87
N GLY A 51 20.41 -3.16 3.31
CA GLY A 51 19.18 -3.35 2.54
C GLY A 51 19.41 -4.06 1.21
N LEU A 52 18.50 -3.89 0.25
CA LEU A 52 18.59 -4.51 -1.09
C LEU A 52 19.69 -3.91 -1.99
N SER A 53 20.50 -2.97 -1.50
CA SER A 53 21.48 -2.24 -2.33
C SER A 53 22.59 -3.10 -2.93
N GLU A 54 22.93 -4.23 -2.31
CA GLU A 54 24.00 -5.11 -2.79
C GLU A 54 23.53 -6.19 -3.78
N ALA A 55 22.23 -6.49 -3.81
CA ALA A 55 21.70 -7.51 -4.72
C ALA A 55 21.97 -7.19 -6.20
N ALA A 56 21.87 -5.93 -6.60
CA ALA A 56 22.11 -5.50 -7.98
C ALA A 56 23.57 -5.62 -8.46
N ARG A 57 24.52 -5.97 -7.59
CA ARG A 57 25.93 -6.22 -7.98
C ARG A 57 26.13 -7.52 -8.75
N TRP A 58 25.21 -8.47 -8.59
CA TRP A 58 25.25 -9.77 -9.24
C TRP A 58 24.34 -9.78 -10.48
N PRO A 59 24.69 -10.50 -11.57
CA PRO A 59 23.85 -10.53 -12.78
C PRO A 59 22.43 -11.02 -12.49
N ALA A 60 22.28 -12.11 -11.74
CA ALA A 60 20.96 -12.59 -11.31
C ALA A 60 20.21 -11.56 -10.42
N GLY A 61 20.92 -10.82 -9.57
CA GLY A 61 20.36 -9.76 -8.77
C GLY A 61 19.93 -8.53 -9.59
N ARG A 62 20.56 -8.27 -10.72
CA ARG A 62 20.12 -7.24 -11.67
C ARG A 62 18.77 -7.59 -12.27
N VAL A 63 18.61 -8.83 -12.75
CA VAL A 63 17.33 -9.30 -13.29
C VAL A 63 16.23 -9.24 -12.23
N ALA A 64 16.50 -9.75 -11.03
CA ALA A 64 15.55 -9.69 -9.92
C ALA A 64 15.16 -8.25 -9.53
N SER A 65 16.13 -7.33 -9.54
CA SER A 65 15.89 -5.91 -9.26
C SER A 65 15.08 -5.22 -10.37
N ALA A 66 15.30 -5.60 -11.64
CA ALA A 66 14.50 -5.10 -12.76
C ALA A 66 13.06 -5.61 -12.69
N LEU A 67 12.87 -6.90 -12.42
CA LEU A 67 11.55 -7.51 -12.22
C LEU A 67 10.81 -6.83 -11.08
N LEU A 68 11.49 -6.60 -9.94
CA LEU A 68 10.92 -5.92 -8.78
C LEU A 68 10.54 -4.47 -9.11
N ALA A 69 11.37 -3.73 -9.84
CA ALA A 69 11.07 -2.37 -10.25
C ALA A 69 9.82 -2.30 -11.15
N ALA A 70 9.73 -3.19 -12.15
CA ALA A 70 8.57 -3.28 -13.04
C ALA A 70 7.29 -3.66 -12.26
N ALA A 71 7.38 -4.63 -11.36
CA ALA A 71 6.26 -5.05 -10.53
C ALA A 71 5.77 -3.92 -9.60
N LEU A 72 6.68 -3.19 -8.96
CA LEU A 72 6.35 -2.03 -8.12
C LEU A 72 5.70 -0.91 -8.94
N ALA A 73 6.15 -0.67 -10.16
CA ALA A 73 5.53 0.29 -11.06
C ALA A 73 4.11 -0.13 -11.47
N GLY A 74 3.88 -1.40 -11.77
CA GLY A 74 2.53 -1.95 -12.03
C GLY A 74 1.61 -1.84 -10.81
N LEU A 75 2.12 -2.11 -9.61
CA LEU A 75 1.37 -1.91 -8.36
C LEU A 75 1.05 -0.43 -8.09
N ALA A 76 1.90 0.50 -8.53
CA ALA A 76 1.59 1.92 -8.44
C ALA A 76 0.41 2.31 -9.34
N VAL A 77 0.32 1.75 -10.54
CA VAL A 77 -0.85 1.90 -11.43
C VAL A 77 -2.10 1.33 -10.76
N TRP A 78 -2.01 0.10 -10.21
CA TRP A 78 -3.12 -0.47 -9.46
C TRP A 78 -3.59 0.42 -8.32
N SER A 79 -2.64 0.95 -7.52
CA SER A 79 -2.96 1.85 -6.40
C SER A 79 -3.64 3.14 -6.86
N ALA A 80 -3.21 3.72 -7.97
CA ALA A 80 -3.83 4.91 -8.53
C ALA A 80 -5.27 4.64 -8.99
N ARG A 81 -5.53 3.44 -9.57
CA ARG A 81 -6.89 3.00 -9.93
C ARG A 81 -7.81 2.85 -8.72
N GLN A 82 -7.26 2.50 -7.55
CA GLN A 82 -8.07 2.49 -6.34
C GLN A 82 -8.65 3.87 -6.00
N GLY A 83 -8.01 4.95 -6.45
CA GLY A 83 -8.54 6.31 -6.35
C GLY A 83 -9.82 6.56 -7.18
N GLU A 84 -10.13 5.70 -8.17
CA GLU A 84 -11.38 5.79 -8.94
C GLU A 84 -12.61 5.53 -8.06
N TYR A 85 -12.47 4.67 -7.06
CA TYR A 85 -13.55 4.38 -6.10
C TYR A 85 -13.88 5.57 -5.19
N ALA A 86 -13.01 6.59 -5.13
CA ALA A 86 -13.32 7.84 -4.44
C ALA A 86 -14.44 8.62 -5.15
N PHE A 87 -14.69 8.31 -6.42
CA PHE A 87 -15.72 8.99 -7.24
C PHE A 87 -16.62 7.97 -7.93
N PRO A 88 -17.59 7.36 -7.23
CA PRO A 88 -18.46 6.31 -7.79
C PRO A 88 -19.26 6.78 -9.03
N GLN A 89 -19.55 8.08 -9.12
CA GLN A 89 -20.24 8.66 -10.27
C GLN A 89 -19.40 8.68 -11.55
N THR A 90 -18.07 8.56 -11.41
CA THR A 90 -17.13 8.49 -12.52
C THR A 90 -16.49 7.08 -12.63
N ALA A 91 -17.10 6.09 -11.98
CA ALA A 91 -16.60 4.72 -12.02
C ALA A 91 -16.39 4.24 -13.46
N GLY A 92 -15.22 3.68 -13.72
CA GLY A 92 -14.79 3.25 -15.06
C GLY A 92 -14.14 4.34 -15.92
N LYS A 93 -14.05 5.58 -15.47
CA LYS A 93 -13.26 6.61 -16.16
C LYS A 93 -11.84 6.64 -15.58
N PRO A 94 -10.80 6.51 -16.40
CA PRO A 94 -9.41 6.44 -15.93
C PRO A 94 -8.83 7.78 -15.45
N LEU A 95 -9.58 8.88 -15.58
CA LEU A 95 -9.10 10.23 -15.27
C LEU A 95 -8.54 10.40 -13.86
N PRO A 96 -9.20 9.94 -12.77
CA PRO A 96 -8.64 10.05 -11.43
C PRO A 96 -7.32 9.29 -11.27
N ALA A 97 -7.22 8.07 -11.84
CA ALA A 97 -6.01 7.25 -11.80
C ALA A 97 -4.85 7.92 -12.54
N VAL A 98 -5.11 8.48 -13.72
CA VAL A 98 -4.12 9.20 -14.52
C VAL A 98 -3.60 10.42 -13.77
N LEU A 99 -4.48 11.23 -13.17
CA LEU A 99 -4.09 12.41 -12.39
C LEU A 99 -3.25 12.02 -11.16
N LEU A 100 -3.65 10.98 -10.43
CA LEU A 100 -2.91 10.48 -9.27
C LEU A 100 -1.52 9.98 -9.65
N LEU A 101 -1.38 9.26 -10.78
CA LEU A 101 -0.08 8.81 -11.28
C LEU A 101 0.82 9.98 -11.67
N ILE A 102 0.29 10.98 -12.37
CA ILE A 102 1.05 12.18 -12.74
C ILE A 102 1.53 12.92 -11.49
N LEU A 103 0.66 13.10 -10.49
CA LEU A 103 1.02 13.77 -9.23
C LEU A 103 2.06 12.96 -8.44
N ALA A 104 1.90 11.64 -8.34
CA ALA A 104 2.83 10.75 -7.67
C ALA A 104 4.21 10.75 -8.36
N TRP A 105 4.21 10.68 -9.70
CA TRP A 105 5.42 10.77 -10.50
C TRP A 105 6.12 12.14 -10.33
N ALA A 106 5.39 13.25 -10.38
CA ALA A 106 5.93 14.58 -10.17
C ALA A 106 6.57 14.73 -8.78
N ALA A 107 5.94 14.15 -7.74
CA ALA A 107 6.49 14.14 -6.39
C ALA A 107 7.82 13.34 -6.32
N VAL A 108 7.86 12.16 -6.95
CA VAL A 108 9.07 11.32 -7.01
C VAL A 108 10.19 11.98 -7.84
N ARG A 109 9.85 12.66 -8.95
CA ARG A 109 10.82 13.38 -9.79
C ARG A 109 11.52 14.50 -9.02
N ARG A 110 10.79 15.24 -8.17
CA ARG A 110 11.35 16.35 -7.38
C ARG A 110 12.33 15.91 -6.29
N GLY A 111 12.34 14.63 -5.94
CA GLY A 111 13.31 14.08 -4.99
C GLY A 111 12.76 12.92 -4.16
N ARG A 112 13.65 12.05 -3.70
CA ARG A 112 13.31 10.85 -2.94
C ARG A 112 12.61 11.12 -1.60
N GLU A 113 12.86 12.32 -1.02
CA GLU A 113 12.26 12.71 0.26
C GLU A 113 10.89 13.38 0.12
N VAL A 114 10.52 13.83 -1.08
CA VAL A 114 9.29 14.59 -1.29
C VAL A 114 8.04 13.78 -0.93
N PRO A 115 7.89 12.52 -1.35
CA PRO A 115 6.75 11.69 -0.94
C PRO A 115 6.63 11.55 0.58
N ALA A 116 7.76 11.38 1.29
CA ALA A 116 7.77 11.25 2.74
C ALA A 116 7.43 12.57 3.46
N ARG A 117 7.80 13.72 2.88
CA ARG A 117 7.41 15.04 3.41
C ARG A 117 5.92 15.28 3.22
N CYS A 118 5.38 14.98 2.05
CA CYS A 118 3.93 15.06 1.78
C CYS A 118 3.14 14.16 2.74
N ALA A 119 3.57 12.93 2.92
CA ALA A 119 2.91 11.98 3.82
C ALA A 119 2.92 12.47 5.29
N GLY A 120 3.97 13.16 5.73
CA GLY A 120 4.03 13.74 7.08
C GLY A 120 2.94 14.78 7.35
N VAL A 121 2.50 15.52 6.31
CA VAL A 121 1.38 16.48 6.39
C VAL A 121 0.03 15.78 6.19
N LEU A 122 -0.02 14.80 5.31
CA LEU A 122 -1.27 14.10 4.96
C LEU A 122 -1.72 13.11 6.02
N LEU A 123 -0.79 12.55 6.82
CA LEU A 123 -1.12 11.56 7.85
C LEU A 123 -2.12 12.06 8.90
N PRO A 124 -1.93 13.24 9.55
CA PRO A 124 -2.90 13.72 10.54
C PRO A 124 -4.26 14.00 9.90
N ILE A 125 -4.30 14.49 8.67
CA ILE A 125 -5.54 14.72 7.92
C ILE A 125 -6.25 13.39 7.68
N LEU A 126 -5.53 12.39 7.18
CA LEU A 126 -6.05 11.04 6.96
C LEU A 126 -6.57 10.41 8.25
N ALA A 127 -5.81 10.52 9.34
CA ALA A 127 -6.22 10.00 10.64
C ALA A 127 -7.50 10.68 11.16
N ALA A 128 -7.63 11.99 10.98
CA ALA A 128 -8.84 12.73 11.35
C ALA A 128 -10.04 12.29 10.50
N LEU A 129 -9.87 12.16 9.17
CA LEU A 129 -10.93 11.74 8.25
C LEU A 129 -11.42 10.32 8.56
N CYS A 130 -10.52 9.37 8.66
CA CYS A 130 -10.87 7.97 8.96
C CYS A 130 -11.39 7.81 10.39
N GLY A 131 -10.75 8.49 11.35
CA GLY A 131 -11.13 8.46 12.75
C GLY A 131 -12.53 9.00 13.00
N SER A 132 -12.93 10.08 12.31
CA SER A 132 -14.28 10.63 12.42
C SER A 132 -15.33 9.64 11.90
N VAL A 133 -15.10 9.03 10.72
CA VAL A 133 -16.04 8.03 10.15
C VAL A 133 -16.20 6.85 11.10
N LEU A 134 -15.10 6.30 11.62
CA LEU A 134 -15.14 5.17 12.55
C LEU A 134 -15.81 5.55 13.88
N ALA A 135 -15.48 6.71 14.45
CA ALA A 135 -16.05 7.17 15.71
C ALA A 135 -17.59 7.32 15.63
N PHE A 136 -18.09 7.89 14.54
CA PHE A 136 -19.53 8.03 14.34
C PHE A 136 -20.23 6.72 13.95
N SER A 137 -19.49 5.73 13.43
CA SER A 137 -20.04 4.40 13.14
C SER A 137 -20.12 3.49 14.36
N LEU A 138 -19.23 3.69 15.35
CA LEU A 138 -19.16 2.84 16.55
C LEU A 138 -20.50 2.66 17.30
N PRO A 139 -21.31 3.74 17.56
CA PRO A 139 -22.58 3.59 18.27
C PRO A 139 -23.61 2.75 17.51
N GLN A 140 -23.46 2.63 16.18
CA GLN A 140 -24.37 1.89 15.31
C GLN A 140 -23.96 0.42 15.14
N THR A 141 -22.79 0.04 15.69
CA THR A 141 -22.21 -1.30 15.54
C THR A 141 -23.01 -2.33 16.36
N ARG A 142 -23.55 -3.36 15.70
CA ARG A 142 -24.26 -4.48 16.33
C ARG A 142 -23.32 -5.65 16.54
N LEU A 143 -23.03 -5.98 17.79
CA LEU A 143 -22.12 -7.10 18.14
C LEU A 143 -22.60 -8.44 17.58
N ALA A 144 -23.91 -8.63 17.43
CA ALA A 144 -24.50 -9.84 16.84
C ALA A 144 -24.06 -10.11 15.39
N TRP A 145 -23.61 -9.08 14.67
CA TRP A 145 -23.13 -9.20 13.28
C TRP A 145 -21.63 -9.48 13.18
N LEU A 146 -20.89 -9.38 14.28
CA LEU A 146 -19.44 -9.65 14.34
C LEU A 146 -19.13 -11.16 14.42
N ARG A 147 -19.86 -11.98 13.67
CA ARG A 147 -19.59 -13.43 13.63
C ARG A 147 -18.22 -13.68 13.00
N PRO A 148 -17.34 -14.45 13.66
CA PRO A 148 -16.04 -14.80 13.11
C PRO A 148 -16.21 -15.74 11.91
N THR A 149 -15.95 -15.25 10.71
CA THR A 149 -15.92 -16.07 9.50
C THR A 149 -14.47 -16.23 9.07
N TRP A 150 -13.99 -17.49 9.01
CA TRP A 150 -12.66 -17.79 8.54
C TRP A 150 -12.65 -18.10 7.05
N SER A 151 -11.66 -17.56 6.35
CA SER A 151 -11.40 -17.87 4.95
C SER A 151 -9.91 -17.67 4.65
N THR A 152 -9.20 -18.77 4.39
CA THR A 152 -7.77 -18.74 4.06
C THR A 152 -7.44 -17.86 2.86
N PRO A 153 -8.17 -17.91 1.72
CA PRO A 153 -7.88 -17.02 0.60
C PRO A 153 -8.09 -15.54 0.94
N LYS A 154 -9.06 -15.20 1.80
CA LYS A 154 -9.24 -13.82 2.27
C LYS A 154 -8.09 -13.38 3.17
N ALA A 155 -7.59 -14.24 4.05
CA ALA A 155 -6.43 -13.95 4.90
C ALA A 155 -5.15 -13.74 4.06
N LEU A 156 -4.93 -14.53 3.01
CA LEU A 156 -3.82 -14.34 2.09
C LEU A 156 -3.92 -13.02 1.30
N ARG A 157 -5.11 -12.65 0.85
CA ARG A 157 -5.34 -11.34 0.21
C ARG A 157 -5.07 -10.18 1.17
N ALA A 158 -5.52 -10.27 2.42
CA ALA A 158 -5.22 -9.27 3.45
C ALA A 158 -3.71 -9.17 3.71
N CYS A 159 -3.00 -10.30 3.81
CA CYS A 159 -1.56 -10.36 3.96
C CYS A 159 -0.86 -9.65 2.78
N GLY A 160 -1.19 -10.01 1.54
CA GLY A 160 -0.62 -9.40 0.34
C GLY A 160 -0.85 -7.89 0.27
N ALA A 161 -2.07 -7.44 0.58
CA ALA A 161 -2.42 -6.04 0.59
C ALA A 161 -1.64 -5.25 1.66
N LEU A 162 -1.52 -5.79 2.87
CA LEU A 162 -0.80 -5.14 3.98
C LEU A 162 0.73 -5.25 3.86
N LEU A 163 1.26 -6.04 2.92
CA LEU A 163 2.66 -6.03 2.54
C LEU A 163 3.04 -4.87 1.61
N LEU A 164 2.08 -4.25 0.90
CA LEU A 164 2.37 -3.17 -0.06
C LEU A 164 3.16 -1.99 0.53
N PRO A 165 2.85 -1.48 1.75
CA PRO A 165 3.66 -0.44 2.38
C PRO A 165 5.09 -0.88 2.68
N GLY A 166 5.35 -2.20 2.69
CA GLY A 166 6.69 -2.78 2.83
C GLY A 166 7.65 -2.43 1.68
N ALA A 167 7.16 -1.86 0.57
CA ALA A 167 7.99 -1.30 -0.49
C ALA A 167 9.01 -0.25 0.02
N VAL A 168 8.77 0.31 1.22
CA VAL A 168 9.74 1.16 1.93
C VAL A 168 11.08 0.47 2.17
N LEU A 169 11.11 -0.88 2.26
CA LEU A 169 12.35 -1.66 2.38
C LEU A 169 13.28 -1.54 1.16
N CYS A 170 12.73 -1.14 0.01
CA CYS A 170 13.49 -0.87 -1.20
C CYS A 170 14.22 0.48 -1.15
N LEU A 171 13.85 1.37 -0.24
CA LEU A 171 14.49 2.67 -0.05
C LEU A 171 15.88 2.54 0.62
N PRO A 172 16.83 3.45 0.36
CA PRO A 172 18.23 3.29 0.78
C PRO A 172 18.52 3.53 2.26
N SER A 173 17.57 3.96 3.08
CA SER A 173 17.83 4.31 4.48
C SER A 173 17.88 3.09 5.42
N SER A 174 18.93 2.98 6.22
CA SER A 174 19.16 1.82 7.10
C SER A 174 18.49 1.94 8.48
N GLU A 175 18.37 3.14 9.03
CA GLU A 175 17.85 3.33 10.38
C GLU A 175 16.32 3.27 10.48
N GLU A 176 15.63 3.54 9.37
CA GLU A 176 14.18 3.66 9.30
C GLU A 176 13.47 2.31 9.17
N ARG A 177 14.20 1.28 8.74
CA ARG A 177 13.66 -0.09 8.62
C ARG A 177 13.20 -0.70 9.94
N LYS A 178 13.79 -0.29 11.06
CA LYS A 178 13.35 -0.77 12.40
C LYS A 178 11.90 -0.40 12.73
N GLY A 179 11.35 0.64 12.09
CA GLY A 179 9.97 1.06 12.29
C GLY A 179 8.94 0.38 11.37
N VAL A 180 9.39 -0.31 10.32
CA VAL A 180 8.47 -0.94 9.35
C VAL A 180 7.57 -2.01 9.96
N PRO A 181 8.08 -2.95 10.80
CA PRO A 181 7.21 -3.93 11.45
C PRO A 181 6.16 -3.30 12.37
N VAL A 182 6.53 -2.23 13.08
CA VAL A 182 5.60 -1.50 13.95
C VAL A 182 4.51 -0.82 13.14
N SER A 183 4.88 -0.19 12.02
CA SER A 183 3.88 0.42 11.13
C SER A 183 2.97 -0.62 10.49
N ALA A 184 3.49 -1.79 10.13
CA ALA A 184 2.71 -2.90 9.61
C ALA A 184 1.73 -3.46 10.65
N LEU A 185 2.17 -3.60 11.90
CA LEU A 185 1.29 -4.04 12.99
C LEU A 185 0.17 -3.03 13.25
N ALA A 186 0.49 -1.74 13.28
CA ALA A 186 -0.51 -0.69 13.46
C ALA A 186 -1.50 -0.63 12.27
N ALA A 187 -1.03 -0.83 11.04
CA ALA A 187 -1.90 -0.94 9.87
C ALA A 187 -2.80 -2.18 9.95
N ALA A 188 -2.28 -3.30 10.44
CA ALA A 188 -3.06 -4.52 10.66
C ALA A 188 -4.16 -4.31 11.72
N LEU A 189 -3.86 -3.63 12.81
CA LEU A 189 -4.85 -3.27 13.83
C LEU A 189 -5.91 -2.32 13.27
N ALA A 190 -5.49 -1.29 12.52
CA ALA A 190 -6.42 -0.38 11.86
C ALA A 190 -7.32 -1.12 10.86
N ALA A 191 -6.79 -2.07 10.07
CA ALA A 191 -7.54 -2.90 9.16
C ALA A 191 -8.58 -3.78 9.88
N ALA A 192 -8.18 -4.38 11.00
CA ALA A 192 -9.06 -5.20 11.83
C ALA A 192 -10.22 -4.39 12.41
N VAL A 193 -9.92 -3.20 12.98
CA VAL A 193 -10.94 -2.30 13.53
C VAL A 193 -11.89 -1.81 12.43
N THR A 194 -11.34 -1.39 11.29
CA THR A 194 -12.15 -0.93 10.15
C THR A 194 -13.06 -2.05 9.63
N ALA A 195 -12.54 -3.26 9.46
CA ALA A 195 -13.32 -4.41 9.02
C ALA A 195 -14.39 -4.80 10.05
N ALA A 196 -14.08 -4.77 11.35
CA ALA A 196 -15.04 -5.08 12.41
C ALA A 196 -16.17 -4.04 12.47
N VAL A 197 -15.83 -2.75 12.48
CA VAL A 197 -16.85 -1.67 12.50
C VAL A 197 -17.72 -1.73 11.25
N THR A 198 -17.12 -1.98 10.07
CA THR A 198 -17.87 -2.09 8.81
C THR A 198 -18.84 -3.28 8.84
N ALA A 199 -18.37 -4.45 9.28
CA ALA A 199 -19.22 -5.64 9.39
C ALA A 199 -20.32 -5.48 10.45
N GLY A 200 -20.01 -4.85 11.57
CA GLY A 200 -20.96 -4.61 12.65
C GLY A 200 -22.02 -3.55 12.33
N THR A 201 -21.74 -2.64 11.40
CA THR A 201 -22.68 -1.56 11.02
C THR A 201 -23.52 -1.91 9.79
N LEU A 202 -22.89 -2.49 8.74
CA LEU A 202 -23.55 -2.73 7.44
C LEU A 202 -24.27 -4.08 7.31
N SER A 203 -24.12 -4.99 8.21
CA SER A 203 -24.42 -6.42 8.07
C SER A 203 -23.33 -7.20 7.32
N PRO A 204 -23.21 -8.51 7.58
CA PRO A 204 -22.18 -9.35 6.94
C PRO A 204 -22.27 -9.43 5.41
N ALA A 205 -23.46 -9.32 4.85
CA ALA A 205 -23.66 -9.40 3.40
C ALA A 205 -23.19 -8.11 2.68
N LEU A 206 -23.55 -6.94 3.18
CA LEU A 206 -23.13 -5.66 2.61
C LEU A 206 -21.65 -5.34 2.87
N ALA A 207 -21.13 -5.80 3.99
CA ALA A 207 -19.72 -5.61 4.34
C ALA A 207 -18.75 -6.39 3.42
N GLN A 208 -19.21 -7.37 2.64
CA GLN A 208 -18.38 -8.11 1.69
C GLN A 208 -18.25 -7.43 0.32
N GLY A 209 -18.93 -6.33 0.09
CA GLY A 209 -18.83 -5.55 -1.15
C GLY A 209 -17.46 -4.87 -1.31
N PRO A 210 -17.04 -4.58 -2.55
CA PRO A 210 -15.79 -3.87 -2.83
C PRO A 210 -15.78 -2.44 -2.24
N ASP A 211 -16.96 -1.84 -2.06
CA ASP A 211 -17.15 -0.46 -1.59
C ASP A 211 -17.65 -0.40 -0.14
N ALA A 212 -17.30 -1.43 0.67
CA ALA A 212 -17.86 -1.59 2.01
C ALA A 212 -17.62 -0.36 2.91
N PHE A 213 -16.40 0.20 2.90
CA PHE A 213 -16.10 1.39 3.72
C PHE A 213 -16.82 2.66 3.22
N TRP A 214 -17.01 2.77 1.91
CA TRP A 214 -17.78 3.86 1.32
C TRP A 214 -19.28 3.73 1.64
N SER A 215 -19.82 2.51 1.58
CA SER A 215 -21.19 2.20 2.02
C SER A 215 -21.38 2.47 3.51
N LEU A 216 -20.35 2.22 4.34
CA LEU A 216 -20.35 2.60 5.76
C LEU A 216 -20.56 4.10 5.92
N SER A 217 -19.82 4.91 5.16
CA SER A 217 -19.93 6.37 5.25
C SER A 217 -21.32 6.92 4.91
N ARG A 218 -22.05 6.21 4.04
CA ARG A 218 -23.44 6.53 3.69
C ARG A 218 -24.44 6.15 4.76
N SER A 219 -24.16 5.07 5.51
CA SER A 219 -25.07 4.62 6.57
C SER A 219 -24.98 5.49 7.81
N VAL A 220 -23.89 6.25 7.97
CA VAL A 220 -23.66 7.12 9.13
C VAL A 220 -24.42 8.43 8.96
N SER A 221 -25.36 8.69 9.86
CA SER A 221 -26.00 10.00 10.01
C SER A 221 -25.73 10.55 11.40
N VAL A 222 -25.19 11.76 11.48
CA VAL A 222 -24.94 12.44 12.76
C VAL A 222 -26.06 13.44 13.00
N LEU A 223 -26.82 13.21 14.08
CA LEU A 223 -27.91 14.09 14.52
C LEU A 223 -28.99 14.37 13.45
N GLY A 224 -29.10 13.51 12.42
CA GLY A 224 -30.03 13.73 11.31
C GLY A 224 -29.66 14.88 10.37
N VAL A 225 -28.66 15.69 10.69
CA VAL A 225 -28.26 16.90 9.96
C VAL A 225 -27.10 16.62 9.01
N VAL A 226 -26.05 15.92 9.44
CA VAL A 226 -24.90 15.61 8.60
C VAL A 226 -25.09 14.20 8.03
N ARG A 227 -25.41 14.11 6.75
CA ARG A 227 -25.65 12.83 6.02
C ARG A 227 -24.60 12.51 4.97
N ARG A 228 -23.54 13.33 4.82
CA ARG A 228 -22.57 13.22 3.72
C ARG A 228 -21.15 13.05 4.21
N PHE A 229 -20.86 11.92 4.84
CA PHE A 229 -19.48 11.53 5.17
C PHE A 229 -18.73 10.95 3.96
N GLU A 230 -19.40 10.76 2.84
CA GLU A 230 -18.83 10.24 1.60
C GLU A 230 -17.62 11.07 1.12
N ALA A 231 -17.70 12.40 1.22
CA ALA A 231 -16.60 13.29 0.83
C ALA A 231 -15.33 13.06 1.66
N LEU A 232 -15.48 12.74 2.96
CA LEU A 232 -14.34 12.45 3.85
C LEU A 232 -13.66 11.15 3.44
N VAL A 233 -14.44 10.11 3.13
CA VAL A 233 -13.91 8.81 2.66
C VAL A 233 -13.26 8.96 1.30
N SER A 234 -13.88 9.72 0.38
CA SER A 234 -13.30 10.01 -0.93
C SER A 234 -11.95 10.71 -0.79
N ALA A 235 -11.86 11.74 0.05
CA ALA A 235 -10.60 12.42 0.33
C ALA A 235 -9.55 11.48 0.95
N ALA A 236 -9.94 10.62 1.90
CA ALA A 236 -9.06 9.65 2.53
C ALA A 236 -8.50 8.63 1.52
N LEU A 237 -9.36 8.12 0.62
CA LEU A 237 -8.95 7.20 -0.45
C LEU A 237 -8.00 7.86 -1.44
N LEU A 238 -8.25 9.10 -1.84
CA LEU A 238 -7.35 9.86 -2.73
C LEU A 238 -5.97 10.08 -2.08
N ILE A 239 -5.94 10.51 -0.81
CA ILE A 239 -4.71 10.69 -0.06
C ILE A 239 -3.94 9.37 0.05
N GLY A 240 -4.64 8.28 0.37
CA GLY A 240 -4.07 6.94 0.46
C GLY A 240 -3.50 6.47 -0.87
N SER A 241 -4.29 6.58 -1.96
CA SER A 241 -3.89 6.16 -3.31
C SER A 241 -2.70 6.96 -3.82
N PHE A 242 -2.68 8.28 -3.60
CA PHE A 242 -1.52 9.12 -3.91
C PHE A 242 -0.28 8.67 -3.14
N SER A 243 -0.40 8.49 -1.83
CA SER A 243 0.73 8.13 -0.96
C SER A 243 1.29 6.75 -1.29
N LEU A 244 0.43 5.76 -1.56
CA LEU A 244 0.85 4.41 -1.94
C LEU A 244 1.49 4.40 -3.33
N SER A 245 0.90 5.07 -4.32
CA SER A 245 1.47 5.17 -5.66
C SER A 245 2.83 5.89 -5.63
N ALA A 246 2.97 6.97 -4.87
CA ALA A 246 4.22 7.69 -4.71
C ALA A 246 5.30 6.85 -4.02
N LEU A 247 4.93 6.05 -3.00
CA LEU A 247 5.84 5.11 -2.34
C LEU A 247 6.35 4.05 -3.32
N LEU A 248 5.44 3.41 -4.06
CA LEU A 248 5.75 2.33 -5.00
C LEU A 248 6.62 2.83 -6.16
N LEU A 249 6.31 4.00 -6.73
CA LEU A 249 7.14 4.63 -7.78
C LEU A 249 8.51 5.03 -7.24
N ASN A 250 8.60 5.56 -6.02
CA ASN A 250 9.88 5.90 -5.41
C ASN A 250 10.74 4.65 -5.17
N ALA A 251 10.12 3.56 -4.72
CA ALA A 251 10.80 2.28 -4.55
C ALA A 251 11.27 1.70 -5.89
N ALA A 252 10.42 1.73 -6.93
CA ALA A 252 10.78 1.33 -8.29
C ALA A 252 11.97 2.14 -8.82
N ARG A 253 11.93 3.47 -8.67
CA ARG A 253 13.04 4.36 -9.06
C ARG A 253 14.33 4.01 -8.32
N CYS A 254 14.28 3.76 -7.01
CA CYS A 254 15.46 3.36 -6.25
C CYS A 254 16.04 2.02 -6.74
N MET A 255 15.24 1.09 -7.23
CA MET A 255 15.70 -0.14 -7.85
C MET A 255 16.36 0.15 -9.22
N LEU A 256 15.78 1.00 -10.05
CA LEU A 256 16.33 1.42 -11.34
C LEU A 256 17.65 2.20 -11.18
N ASP A 257 17.77 3.08 -10.19
CA ASP A 257 19.00 3.80 -9.88
C ASP A 257 20.18 2.85 -9.59
N ARG A 258 19.90 1.68 -9.04
CA ARG A 258 20.93 0.64 -8.77
C ARG A 258 21.32 -0.12 -10.03
N LEU A 259 20.40 -0.29 -10.97
CA LEU A 259 20.65 -0.97 -12.24
C LEU A 259 21.43 -0.08 -13.22
N ALA A 260 21.05 1.19 -13.30
CA ALA A 260 21.59 2.16 -14.24
C ALA A 260 21.72 3.54 -13.57
N PRO A 261 22.80 3.77 -12.78
CA PRO A 261 22.93 4.96 -11.93
C PRO A 261 22.72 6.28 -12.62
N ASN A 262 23.13 6.43 -13.88
CA ASN A 262 23.05 7.69 -14.62
C ASN A 262 21.82 7.80 -15.53
N LYS A 263 21.05 6.73 -15.72
CA LYS A 263 19.92 6.64 -16.67
C LYS A 263 18.55 6.46 -16.01
N ALA A 264 18.51 6.34 -14.70
CA ALA A 264 17.26 6.04 -13.99
C ALA A 264 16.17 7.10 -14.20
N ASN A 265 16.54 8.38 -14.27
CA ASN A 265 15.57 9.44 -14.56
C ASN A 265 15.00 9.32 -15.98
N GLN A 266 15.85 9.04 -16.98
CA GLN A 266 15.41 8.83 -18.36
C GLN A 266 14.51 7.60 -18.48
N LEU A 267 14.87 6.50 -17.81
CA LEU A 267 14.04 5.28 -17.77
C LEU A 267 12.69 5.53 -17.10
N CYS A 268 12.66 6.31 -16.02
CA CYS A 268 11.38 6.70 -15.40
C CYS A 268 10.53 7.57 -16.32
N GLU A 269 11.13 8.50 -17.08
CA GLU A 269 10.42 9.34 -18.04
C GLU A 269 9.83 8.52 -19.20
N LEU A 270 10.59 7.55 -19.71
CA LEU A 270 10.12 6.61 -20.74
C LEU A 270 9.04 5.64 -20.23
N ALA A 271 9.08 5.29 -18.94
CA ALA A 271 8.07 4.42 -18.36
C ALA A 271 6.72 5.12 -18.13
N LEU A 272 6.71 6.44 -17.94
CA LEU A 272 5.49 7.20 -17.64
C LEU A 272 4.36 6.98 -18.66
N PRO A 273 4.55 7.14 -19.98
CA PRO A 273 3.48 6.92 -20.95
C PRO A 273 2.97 5.48 -20.92
N ILE A 274 3.84 4.50 -20.66
CA ILE A 274 3.44 3.09 -20.54
C ILE A 274 2.55 2.90 -19.30
N LEU A 275 2.91 3.51 -18.18
CA LEU A 275 2.12 3.44 -16.95
C LEU A 275 0.76 4.13 -17.10
N LEU A 276 0.72 5.26 -17.82
CA LEU A 276 -0.54 5.94 -18.12
C LEU A 276 -1.43 5.11 -19.06
N ALA A 277 -0.84 4.48 -20.09
CA ALA A 277 -1.57 3.56 -20.95
C ALA A 277 -2.13 2.37 -20.17
N LEU A 278 -1.34 1.77 -19.26
CA LEU A 278 -1.79 0.70 -18.38
C LEU A 278 -2.92 1.16 -17.44
N ALA A 279 -2.90 2.41 -16.98
CA ALA A 279 -3.98 2.96 -16.18
C ALA A 279 -5.30 3.07 -16.95
N CYS A 280 -5.25 3.26 -18.26
CA CYS A 280 -6.42 3.34 -19.11
C CYS A 280 -6.98 1.98 -19.53
N LEU A 281 -6.23 0.87 -19.35
CA LEU A 281 -6.70 -0.48 -19.76
C LEU A 281 -7.72 -1.03 -18.77
N PRO A 282 -8.95 -1.37 -19.16
CA PRO A 282 -9.92 -1.98 -18.28
C PRO A 282 -9.54 -3.41 -17.91
N GLY A 283 -9.90 -3.85 -16.69
CA GLY A 283 -9.96 -5.27 -16.32
C GLY A 283 -8.64 -5.97 -15.98
N ALA A 284 -7.48 -5.29 -16.00
CA ALA A 284 -6.22 -5.94 -15.63
C ALA A 284 -6.13 -6.16 -14.11
N ASP A 285 -6.05 -7.41 -13.66
CA ASP A 285 -5.79 -7.76 -12.25
C ASP A 285 -4.30 -7.56 -11.91
N LEU A 286 -3.89 -6.28 -11.92
CA LEU A 286 -2.51 -5.87 -11.64
C LEU A 286 -2.06 -6.22 -10.23
N LEU A 287 -2.99 -6.35 -9.28
CA LEU A 287 -2.63 -6.67 -7.90
C LEU A 287 -2.08 -8.09 -7.79
N SER A 288 -2.75 -9.08 -8.37
CA SER A 288 -2.31 -10.47 -8.30
C SER A 288 -1.03 -10.70 -9.11
N VAL A 289 -0.97 -10.21 -10.33
CA VAL A 289 0.18 -10.43 -11.23
C VAL A 289 1.42 -9.66 -10.75
N CYS A 290 1.31 -8.35 -10.56
CA CYS A 290 2.45 -7.54 -10.11
C CYS A 290 2.80 -7.82 -8.66
N GLY A 291 1.82 -8.14 -7.80
CA GLY A 291 2.06 -8.54 -6.41
C GLY A 291 2.87 -9.83 -6.32
N ALA A 292 2.51 -10.88 -7.09
CA ALA A 292 3.27 -12.11 -7.16
C ALA A 292 4.69 -11.87 -7.71
N ALA A 293 4.83 -11.08 -8.77
CA ALA A 293 6.13 -10.72 -9.35
C ALA A 293 7.00 -9.93 -8.36
N ALA A 294 6.42 -9.01 -7.59
CA ALA A 294 7.12 -8.25 -6.55
C ALA A 294 7.59 -9.15 -5.39
N MET A 295 6.76 -10.10 -4.96
CA MET A 295 7.13 -11.08 -3.92
C MET A 295 8.27 -11.97 -4.40
N ILE A 296 8.18 -12.54 -5.59
CA ILE A 296 9.23 -13.38 -6.17
C ILE A 296 10.53 -12.57 -6.31
N GLY A 297 10.48 -11.40 -6.99
CA GLY A 297 11.64 -10.54 -7.16
C GLY A 297 12.27 -10.10 -5.85
N GLY A 298 11.45 -9.75 -4.85
CA GLY A 298 11.89 -9.38 -3.50
C GLY A 298 12.61 -10.52 -2.79
N VAL A 299 12.03 -11.72 -2.78
CA VAL A 299 12.64 -12.92 -2.17
C VAL A 299 13.97 -13.25 -2.85
N PHE A 300 14.04 -13.25 -4.18
CA PHE A 300 15.28 -13.48 -4.91
C PHE A 300 16.35 -12.43 -4.57
N CYS A 301 16.00 -11.15 -4.51
CA CYS A 301 16.93 -10.11 -4.09
C CYS A 301 17.50 -10.36 -2.69
N VAL A 302 16.66 -10.77 -1.73
CA VAL A 302 17.09 -11.10 -0.36
C VAL A 302 18.03 -12.31 -0.33
N LEU A 303 17.70 -13.38 -1.06
CA LEU A 303 18.49 -14.60 -1.11
C LEU A 303 19.87 -14.35 -1.74
N ILE A 304 19.92 -13.63 -2.87
CA ILE A 304 21.18 -13.30 -3.57
C ILE A 304 22.08 -12.43 -2.67
N GLN A 305 21.48 -11.47 -1.97
CA GLN A 305 22.24 -10.62 -1.05
C GLN A 305 22.86 -11.42 0.09
N ARG A 306 22.13 -12.40 0.63
CA ARG A 306 22.61 -13.27 1.71
C ARG A 306 23.71 -14.22 1.24
N ALA A 307 23.58 -14.80 0.04
CA ALA A 307 24.61 -15.65 -0.57
C ALA A 307 25.91 -14.87 -0.83
N GLY A 308 25.83 -13.65 -1.35
CA GLY A 308 26.96 -12.78 -1.61
C GLY A 308 27.69 -12.30 -0.33
N GLY A 309 26.95 -12.11 0.77
CA GLY A 309 27.52 -11.71 2.07
C GLY A 309 28.39 -12.78 2.72
N LYS A 310 28.01 -14.07 2.59
CA LYS A 310 28.79 -15.20 3.14
C LYS A 310 30.16 -15.39 2.46
N ASN A 311 30.26 -15.10 1.17
CA ASN A 311 31.52 -15.23 0.44
C ASN A 311 32.57 -14.14 0.78
N ARG A 312 32.14 -13.00 1.36
CA ARG A 312 33.07 -11.93 1.78
C ARG A 312 33.64 -12.13 3.17
N SER A 313 32.99 -12.89 4.05
CA SER A 313 33.54 -13.16 5.38
C SER A 313 34.61 -14.27 5.38
N LYS A 314 34.82 -14.93 4.22
CA LYS A 314 35.83 -15.98 4.02
C LYS A 314 37.08 -15.51 3.25
N LYS A 315 37.11 -14.26 2.82
CA LYS A 315 38.31 -13.58 2.31
C LYS A 315 38.74 -12.48 3.27
#